data_7a3ad1b7f3687cb4e0884562c3fb3f7f
#
_entry.id   7a3ad1b7f3687cb4e0884562c3fb3f7f
#
_cell.length_a   1.000
_cell.length_b   1.000
_cell.length_c   1.000
_cell.angle_alpha   90.00
_cell.angle_beta   90.00
_cell.angle_gamma   90.00
#
_symmetry.space_group_name_H-M   'P 1'
#
loop_
_entity.id
_entity.type
_entity.pdbx_description
1 polymer ?
#
loop_
_entity_poly.entity_id
_entity_poly.type
_entity_poly.pdbx_seq_one_letter_code
_entity_poly.pdbx_strand_id
1 'polypeptide(L)'
;MSTIQFQPYEYAATDFGNIAYREAGSGPTAIFVHGVLLNGHLWDKLIDRLAGMRRCIAVDILAHGATGARADQDLSFDAQASMLAAFCDAMKLEHVDVVANDSGGGIAQIFAARHRGRIRSLTLTNCDTHDNWPPEGAGPLHDLAEQGRLGVIGQRMLGNIDFARTSFAAGFEHPERLSAEDFRTWLEPLFKTPESTRNVERFITSFDNRQTVAVEPLLRQLEAPTLVVWGTGDVFFPVKWAYWLRDTIPGTRNVVELEGARLFFPHERPDQLAVALRDFWRLI
;
A
#
# COMPACT_ATOMS: atom_id res chain seq x y z
N MET A 1 13.53 -12.26 21.90
CA MET A 1 12.72 -12.62 20.73
C MET A 1 13.63 -12.49 19.52
N SER A 2 13.77 -13.54 18.71
CA SER A 2 14.60 -13.50 17.50
C SER A 2 13.94 -12.53 16.54
N THR A 3 14.64 -11.44 16.18
CA THR A 3 14.24 -10.54 15.10
C THR A 3 14.21 -11.37 13.82
N ILE A 4 13.07 -11.42 13.15
CA ILE A 4 12.96 -12.13 11.88
C ILE A 4 13.82 -11.37 10.87
N GLN A 5 14.72 -12.09 10.22
CA GLN A 5 15.58 -11.50 9.22
C GLN A 5 14.83 -11.50 7.90
N PHE A 6 14.43 -10.31 7.43
CA PHE A 6 13.94 -10.15 6.05
C PHE A 6 15.01 -10.61 5.07
N GLN A 7 14.58 -11.34 4.05
CA GLN A 7 15.45 -11.61 2.92
C GLN A 7 15.77 -10.28 2.19
N PRO A 8 16.94 -10.15 1.58
CA PRO A 8 17.22 -9.06 0.64
C PRO A 8 16.12 -8.97 -0.42
N TYR A 9 16.08 -7.86 -1.16
CA TYR A 9 15.19 -7.76 -2.31
C TYR A 9 15.39 -8.93 -3.27
N GLU A 10 14.27 -9.55 -3.65
CA GLU A 10 14.14 -10.52 -4.72
C GLU A 10 13.30 -9.93 -5.84
N TYR A 11 13.31 -10.56 -7.01
CA TYR A 11 12.63 -10.04 -8.19
C TYR A 11 11.84 -11.14 -8.88
N ALA A 12 10.55 -10.90 -9.11
CA ALA A 12 9.71 -11.73 -9.96
C ALA A 12 9.68 -11.14 -11.39
N ALA A 13 10.09 -11.92 -12.37
CA ALA A 13 10.04 -11.51 -13.77
C ALA A 13 8.60 -11.61 -14.29
N THR A 14 8.06 -10.51 -14.80
CA THR A 14 6.69 -10.39 -15.33
C THR A 14 6.68 -9.59 -16.64
N ASP A 15 5.56 -9.54 -17.33
CA ASP A 15 5.36 -8.65 -18.50
C ASP A 15 5.39 -7.17 -18.12
N PHE A 16 5.23 -6.85 -16.83
CA PHE A 16 5.37 -5.50 -16.28
C PHE A 16 6.82 -5.13 -15.94
N GLY A 17 7.76 -6.04 -16.10
CA GLY A 17 9.17 -5.92 -15.71
C GLY A 17 9.50 -6.78 -14.50
N ASN A 18 10.67 -6.53 -13.90
CA ASN A 18 11.09 -7.19 -12.68
C ASN A 18 10.45 -6.51 -11.47
N ILE A 19 9.53 -7.20 -10.83
CA ILE A 19 8.80 -6.71 -9.67
C ILE A 19 9.58 -7.09 -8.42
N ALA A 20 10.05 -6.08 -7.70
CA ALA A 20 10.80 -6.23 -6.46
C ALA A 20 9.87 -6.60 -5.30
N TYR A 21 10.34 -7.50 -4.46
CA TYR A 21 9.65 -7.87 -3.23
C TYR A 21 10.64 -8.31 -2.16
N ARG A 22 10.18 -8.33 -0.93
CA ARG A 22 10.89 -8.93 0.19
C ARG A 22 9.94 -9.86 0.91
N GLU A 23 10.45 -10.98 1.41
CA GLU A 23 9.62 -11.93 2.09
C GLU A 23 10.19 -12.39 3.45
N ALA A 24 9.31 -12.83 4.31
CA ALA A 24 9.64 -13.44 5.58
C ALA A 24 8.55 -14.42 6.01
N GLY A 25 8.93 -15.45 6.75
CA GLY A 25 8.00 -16.44 7.29
C GLY A 25 7.67 -17.57 6.33
N SER A 26 6.68 -18.37 6.70
CA SER A 26 6.23 -19.54 5.95
C SER A 26 4.73 -19.81 6.20
N GLY A 27 4.14 -20.69 5.41
CA GLY A 27 2.72 -21.03 5.50
C GLY A 27 1.87 -20.35 4.42
N PRO A 28 0.59 -20.11 4.67
CA PRO A 28 -0.28 -19.43 3.72
C PRO A 28 0.26 -18.04 3.37
N THR A 29 0.23 -17.67 2.08
CA THR A 29 0.84 -16.43 1.60
C THR A 29 -0.05 -15.23 1.88
N ALA A 30 0.56 -14.15 2.41
CA ALA A 30 -0.02 -12.82 2.54
C ALA A 30 0.82 -11.81 1.76
N ILE A 31 0.19 -11.07 0.84
CA ILE A 31 0.82 -10.00 0.05
C ILE A 31 0.48 -8.66 0.70
N PHE A 32 1.49 -7.83 0.90
CA PHE A 32 1.38 -6.51 1.50
C PHE A 32 1.64 -5.44 0.44
N VAL A 33 0.65 -4.57 0.22
CA VAL A 33 0.67 -3.55 -0.84
C VAL A 33 0.68 -2.16 -0.21
N HIS A 34 1.77 -1.43 -0.40
CA HIS A 34 1.97 -0.07 0.09
C HIS A 34 1.34 0.98 -0.84
N GLY A 35 1.33 2.24 -0.43
CA GLY A 35 0.83 3.36 -1.21
C GLY A 35 1.91 4.32 -1.72
N VAL A 36 1.47 5.52 -2.07
CA VAL A 36 2.30 6.56 -2.70
C VAL A 36 3.44 7.03 -1.77
N LEU A 37 4.59 7.34 -2.35
CA LEU A 37 5.83 7.80 -1.71
C LEU A 37 6.49 6.82 -0.73
N LEU A 38 5.88 5.67 -0.47
CA LEU A 38 6.45 4.62 0.37
C LEU A 38 6.89 3.41 -0.47
N ASN A 39 7.23 2.31 0.18
CA ASN A 39 7.56 1.03 -0.44
C ASN A 39 7.29 -0.11 0.56
N GLY A 40 7.67 -1.33 0.24
CA GLY A 40 7.44 -2.51 1.06
C GLY A 40 7.94 -2.41 2.50
N HIS A 41 8.87 -1.51 2.79
CA HIS A 41 9.37 -1.27 4.15
C HIS A 41 8.34 -0.65 5.12
N LEU A 42 7.23 -0.10 4.62
CA LEU A 42 6.08 0.28 5.46
C LEU A 42 5.67 -0.87 6.40
N TRP A 43 5.79 -2.11 5.92
CA TRP A 43 5.27 -3.30 6.54
C TRP A 43 6.26 -4.04 7.46
N ASP A 44 7.53 -3.60 7.53
CA ASP A 44 8.59 -4.35 8.23
C ASP A 44 8.23 -4.71 9.67
N LYS A 45 7.82 -3.72 10.44
CA LYS A 45 7.44 -3.92 11.85
C LYS A 45 6.22 -4.82 12.01
N LEU A 46 5.28 -4.77 11.08
CA LEU A 46 4.09 -5.62 11.08
C LEU A 46 4.45 -7.06 10.70
N ILE A 47 5.25 -7.25 9.68
CA ILE A 47 5.66 -8.57 9.20
C ILE A 47 6.46 -9.32 10.26
N ASP A 48 7.31 -8.65 11.04
CA ASP A 48 7.99 -9.25 12.20
C ASP A 48 7.02 -9.94 13.18
N ARG A 49 5.79 -9.46 13.24
CA ARG A 49 4.75 -10.01 14.13
C ARG A 49 3.93 -11.12 13.48
N LEU A 50 3.92 -11.20 12.16
CA LEU A 50 3.02 -12.10 11.40
C LEU A 50 3.75 -13.27 10.73
N ALA A 51 5.05 -13.17 10.51
CA ALA A 51 5.85 -14.18 9.80
C ALA A 51 5.89 -15.57 10.48
N GLY A 52 5.50 -15.66 11.76
CA GLY A 52 5.31 -16.93 12.43
C GLY A 52 4.05 -17.70 12.01
N MET A 53 3.15 -17.09 11.23
CA MET A 53 1.88 -17.70 10.80
C MET A 53 1.55 -17.51 9.32
N ARG A 54 2.30 -16.68 8.62
CA ARG A 54 2.13 -16.40 7.18
C ARG A 54 3.49 -16.31 6.49
N ARG A 55 3.54 -16.73 5.23
CA ARG A 55 4.57 -16.27 4.30
C ARG A 55 4.19 -14.87 3.89
N CYS A 56 4.84 -13.88 4.46
CA CYS A 56 4.56 -12.46 4.23
C CYS A 56 5.43 -11.95 3.08
N ILE A 57 4.82 -11.42 2.03
CA ILE A 57 5.49 -10.85 0.85
C ILE A 57 5.14 -9.37 0.78
N ALA A 58 6.10 -8.48 1.00
CA ALA A 58 5.97 -7.06 0.78
C ALA A 58 6.42 -6.71 -0.63
N VAL A 59 5.48 -6.34 -1.49
CA VAL A 59 5.73 -6.01 -2.91
C VAL A 59 5.94 -4.51 -3.05
N ASP A 60 6.93 -4.10 -3.84
CA ASP A 60 7.05 -2.72 -4.30
C ASP A 60 6.22 -2.55 -5.58
N ILE A 61 5.24 -1.65 -5.57
CA ILE A 61 4.43 -1.35 -6.76
C ILE A 61 5.26 -0.67 -7.86
N LEU A 62 4.77 -0.64 -9.10
CA LEU A 62 5.47 0.01 -10.21
C LEU A 62 5.82 1.46 -9.88
N ALA A 63 7.00 1.90 -10.27
CA ALA A 63 7.56 3.21 -10.03
C ALA A 63 7.89 3.52 -8.55
N HIS A 64 7.89 2.51 -7.66
CA HIS A 64 8.22 2.67 -6.25
C HIS A 64 9.26 1.66 -5.78
N GLY A 65 9.97 2.01 -4.70
CA GLY A 65 10.98 1.15 -4.08
C GLY A 65 12.03 0.68 -5.08
N ALA A 66 12.24 -0.63 -5.15
CA ALA A 66 13.16 -1.26 -6.08
C ALA A 66 12.48 -1.71 -7.40
N THR A 67 11.17 -1.50 -7.55
CA THR A 67 10.44 -1.76 -8.80
C THR A 67 10.46 -0.52 -9.70
N GLY A 68 11.17 -0.60 -10.82
CA GLY A 68 11.18 0.44 -11.83
C GLY A 68 9.90 0.48 -12.68
N ALA A 69 9.90 1.38 -13.66
CA ALA A 69 8.87 1.42 -14.70
C ALA A 69 9.49 1.88 -16.03
N ARG A 70 9.01 1.35 -17.16
CA ARG A 70 9.41 1.84 -18.50
C ARG A 70 8.81 3.22 -18.75
N ALA A 71 9.44 3.99 -19.62
CA ALA A 71 9.02 5.37 -19.91
C ALA A 71 7.58 5.50 -20.48
N ASP A 72 7.12 4.48 -21.19
CA ASP A 72 5.79 4.39 -21.82
C ASP A 72 4.79 3.52 -21.04
N GLN A 73 5.19 2.97 -19.89
CA GLN A 73 4.37 2.05 -19.13
C GLN A 73 3.19 2.77 -18.47
N ASP A 74 2.00 2.19 -18.57
CA ASP A 74 0.84 2.62 -17.80
C ASP A 74 1.08 2.36 -16.31
N LEU A 75 0.85 3.39 -15.49
CA LEU A 75 1.03 3.36 -14.04
C LEU A 75 -0.29 3.53 -13.28
N SER A 76 -1.41 3.53 -14.00
CA SER A 76 -2.75 3.63 -13.41
C SER A 76 -3.01 2.52 -12.37
N PHE A 77 -3.99 2.69 -11.51
CA PHE A 77 -4.39 1.64 -10.57
C PHE A 77 -4.79 0.35 -11.26
N ASP A 78 -5.40 0.45 -12.43
CA ASP A 78 -5.74 -0.70 -13.27
C ASP A 78 -4.49 -1.47 -13.74
N ALA A 79 -3.45 -0.76 -14.13
CA ALA A 79 -2.17 -1.36 -14.50
C ALA A 79 -1.45 -1.97 -13.28
N GLN A 80 -1.48 -1.30 -12.14
CA GLN A 80 -0.93 -1.81 -10.88
C GLN A 80 -1.65 -3.09 -10.42
N ALA A 81 -2.98 -3.13 -10.50
CA ALA A 81 -3.76 -4.32 -10.18
C ALA A 81 -3.44 -5.49 -11.13
N SER A 82 -3.25 -5.20 -12.42
CA SER A 82 -2.82 -6.19 -13.42
C SER A 82 -1.40 -6.68 -13.15
N MET A 83 -0.50 -5.79 -12.71
CA MET A 83 0.85 -6.14 -12.27
C MET A 83 0.82 -7.10 -11.06
N LEU A 84 -0.05 -6.87 -10.06
CA LEU A 84 -0.21 -7.79 -8.92
C LEU A 84 -0.68 -9.18 -9.38
N ALA A 85 -1.57 -9.25 -10.37
CA ALA A 85 -1.99 -10.52 -10.95
C ALA A 85 -0.82 -11.25 -11.63
N ALA A 86 -0.06 -10.54 -12.46
CA ALA A 86 1.13 -11.09 -13.13
C ALA A 86 2.22 -11.50 -12.13
N PHE A 87 2.40 -10.74 -11.05
CA PHE A 87 3.28 -11.10 -9.93
C PHE A 87 2.85 -12.43 -9.30
N CYS A 88 1.56 -12.59 -9.00
CA CYS A 88 1.04 -13.83 -8.45
C CYS A 88 1.26 -15.02 -9.40
N ASP A 89 1.09 -14.82 -10.71
CA ASP A 89 1.33 -15.86 -11.71
C ASP A 89 2.80 -16.27 -11.76
N ALA A 90 3.71 -15.29 -11.80
CA ALA A 90 5.16 -15.53 -11.79
C ALA A 90 5.61 -16.27 -10.53
N MET A 91 5.02 -15.95 -9.37
CA MET A 91 5.31 -16.57 -8.08
C MET A 91 4.50 -17.85 -7.82
N LYS A 92 3.62 -18.27 -8.75
CA LYS A 92 2.71 -19.43 -8.64
C LYS A 92 1.84 -19.38 -7.38
N LEU A 93 1.29 -18.20 -7.10
CA LEU A 93 0.42 -17.96 -5.95
C LEU A 93 -1.05 -18.10 -6.40
N GLU A 94 -1.68 -19.20 -6.03
CA GLU A 94 -3.08 -19.49 -6.41
C GLU A 94 -4.08 -18.80 -5.48
N HIS A 95 -3.80 -18.81 -4.16
CA HIS A 95 -4.66 -18.21 -3.15
C HIS A 95 -3.84 -17.37 -2.19
N VAL A 96 -4.19 -16.09 -2.07
CA VAL A 96 -3.45 -15.11 -1.25
C VAL A 96 -4.36 -14.35 -0.29
N ASP A 97 -3.83 -14.05 0.90
CA ASP A 97 -4.32 -12.94 1.71
C ASP A 97 -3.72 -11.66 1.15
N VAL A 98 -4.50 -10.59 1.06
CA VAL A 98 -4.02 -9.28 0.61
C VAL A 98 -4.21 -8.28 1.75
N VAL A 99 -3.16 -7.56 2.10
CA VAL A 99 -3.17 -6.49 3.11
C VAL A 99 -2.68 -5.22 2.45
N ALA A 100 -3.46 -4.16 2.47
CA ALA A 100 -3.16 -2.97 1.69
C ALA A 100 -3.48 -1.67 2.43
N ASN A 101 -2.72 -0.61 2.12
CA ASN A 101 -2.82 0.70 2.73
C ASN A 101 -2.68 1.80 1.68
N ASP A 102 -3.33 2.95 1.88
CA ASP A 102 -3.21 4.13 1.03
C ASP A 102 -3.58 3.80 -0.43
N SER A 103 -2.83 4.27 -1.42
CA SER A 103 -3.04 3.93 -2.84
C SER A 103 -2.99 2.42 -3.10
N GLY A 104 -2.19 1.68 -2.32
CA GLY A 104 -2.17 0.23 -2.36
C GLY A 104 -3.53 -0.40 -2.06
N GLY A 105 -4.35 0.24 -1.22
CA GLY A 105 -5.71 -0.24 -0.93
C GLY A 105 -6.67 -0.06 -2.10
N GLY A 106 -6.58 1.05 -2.83
CA GLY A 106 -7.33 1.24 -4.08
C GLY A 106 -6.94 0.21 -5.15
N ILE A 107 -5.63 -0.02 -5.31
CA ILE A 107 -5.09 -1.07 -6.20
C ILE A 107 -5.58 -2.46 -5.79
N ALA A 108 -5.54 -2.78 -4.49
CA ALA A 108 -5.97 -4.07 -3.95
C ALA A 108 -7.47 -4.31 -4.13
N GLN A 109 -8.31 -3.29 -4.03
CA GLN A 109 -9.75 -3.37 -4.32
C GLN A 109 -9.98 -3.79 -5.78
N ILE A 110 -9.31 -3.17 -6.74
CA ILE A 110 -9.41 -3.51 -8.16
C ILE A 110 -8.90 -4.94 -8.41
N PHE A 111 -7.73 -5.28 -7.85
CA PHE A 111 -7.15 -6.61 -7.97
C PHE A 111 -8.08 -7.68 -7.41
N ALA A 112 -8.57 -7.52 -6.18
CA ALA A 112 -9.44 -8.49 -5.53
C ALA A 112 -10.78 -8.65 -6.27
N ALA A 113 -11.38 -7.56 -6.72
CA ALA A 113 -12.65 -7.59 -7.43
C ALA A 113 -12.56 -8.31 -8.79
N ARG A 114 -11.44 -8.15 -9.50
CA ARG A 114 -11.20 -8.78 -10.81
C ARG A 114 -10.73 -10.23 -10.72
N HIS A 115 -10.02 -10.60 -9.65
CA HIS A 115 -9.40 -11.91 -9.45
C HIS A 115 -9.95 -12.63 -8.21
N ARG A 116 -11.28 -12.58 -8.01
CA ARG A 116 -11.98 -13.09 -6.81
C ARG A 116 -11.57 -14.51 -6.41
N GLY A 117 -11.39 -15.41 -7.37
CA GLY A 117 -10.98 -16.79 -7.12
C GLY A 117 -9.58 -16.94 -6.53
N ARG A 118 -8.75 -15.90 -6.60
CA ARG A 118 -7.40 -15.87 -6.04
C ARG A 118 -7.36 -15.32 -4.61
N ILE A 119 -8.40 -14.62 -4.18
CA ILE A 119 -8.43 -13.94 -2.90
C ILE A 119 -8.90 -14.89 -1.81
N ARG A 120 -7.99 -15.30 -0.93
CA ARG A 120 -8.36 -16.03 0.30
C ARG A 120 -8.95 -15.07 1.33
N SER A 121 -8.35 -13.90 1.50
CA SER A 121 -8.90 -12.81 2.29
C SER A 121 -8.37 -11.45 1.82
N LEU A 122 -9.08 -10.38 2.14
CA LEU A 122 -8.70 -9.00 1.88
C LEU A 122 -8.68 -8.23 3.20
N THR A 123 -7.63 -7.43 3.42
CA THR A 123 -7.58 -6.46 4.52
C THR A 123 -7.26 -5.10 3.96
N LEU A 124 -8.12 -4.14 4.22
CA LEU A 124 -7.98 -2.75 3.79
C LEU A 124 -7.74 -1.86 5.01
N THR A 125 -6.71 -1.03 4.93
CA THR A 125 -6.39 -0.05 5.97
C THR A 125 -6.31 1.31 5.33
N ASN A 126 -6.89 2.34 5.96
CA ASN A 126 -6.95 3.72 5.45
C ASN A 126 -6.47 3.87 4.00
N CYS A 127 -7.39 3.94 3.04
CA CYS A 127 -7.02 3.82 1.64
C CYS A 127 -7.95 4.57 0.69
N ASP A 128 -7.48 4.76 -0.51
CA ASP A 128 -8.28 5.25 -1.64
C ASP A 128 -9.53 4.38 -1.83
N THR A 129 -10.68 5.02 -1.88
CA THR A 129 -11.98 4.34 -1.91
C THR A 129 -12.98 5.15 -2.71
N HIS A 130 -13.58 4.52 -3.72
CA HIS A 130 -14.64 5.10 -4.53
C HIS A 130 -14.28 6.49 -5.07
N ASP A 131 -15.09 7.53 -4.79
CA ASP A 131 -14.87 8.90 -5.26
C ASP A 131 -13.97 9.75 -4.32
N ASN A 132 -13.45 9.18 -3.23
CA ASN A 132 -12.45 9.81 -2.39
C ASN A 132 -11.01 9.59 -2.91
N TRP A 133 -10.84 9.52 -4.23
CA TRP A 133 -9.52 9.39 -4.83
C TRP A 133 -9.38 10.30 -6.06
N PRO A 134 -8.30 11.10 -6.18
CA PRO A 134 -7.34 11.38 -5.10
C PRO A 134 -8.04 12.11 -3.93
N PRO A 135 -7.60 11.86 -2.67
CA PRO A 135 -8.20 12.56 -1.53
C PRO A 135 -7.90 14.06 -1.60
N GLU A 136 -8.81 14.88 -1.08
CA GLU A 136 -8.71 16.36 -1.16
C GLU A 136 -7.34 16.88 -0.68
N GLY A 137 -6.79 16.29 0.39
CA GLY A 137 -5.48 16.63 0.93
C GLY A 137 -4.28 16.30 0.04
N ALA A 138 -4.46 15.50 -1.02
CA ALA A 138 -3.39 15.14 -1.95
C ALA A 138 -3.19 16.15 -3.10
N GLY A 139 -4.05 17.16 -3.23
CA GLY A 139 -3.95 18.18 -4.28
C GLY A 139 -2.56 18.80 -4.43
N PRO A 140 -1.90 19.27 -3.34
CA PRO A 140 -0.56 19.84 -3.43
C PRO A 140 0.50 18.86 -3.97
N LEU A 141 0.37 17.56 -3.68
CA LEU A 141 1.27 16.54 -4.20
C LEU A 141 1.07 16.34 -5.71
N HIS A 142 -0.19 16.31 -6.15
CA HIS A 142 -0.54 16.21 -7.57
C HIS A 142 -0.03 17.43 -8.36
N ASP A 143 -0.24 18.65 -7.85
CA ASP A 143 0.24 19.89 -8.47
C ASP A 143 1.77 19.88 -8.64
N LEU A 144 2.51 19.43 -7.64
CA LEU A 144 3.96 19.29 -7.70
C LEU A 144 4.40 18.27 -8.76
N ALA A 145 3.68 17.16 -8.88
CA ALA A 145 3.96 16.15 -9.89
C ALA A 145 3.70 16.67 -11.32
N GLU A 146 2.56 17.33 -11.55
CA GLU A 146 2.25 17.96 -12.83
C GLU A 146 3.29 19.01 -13.26
N GLN A 147 3.83 19.76 -12.30
CA GLN A 147 4.86 20.77 -12.53
C GLN A 147 6.27 20.19 -12.69
N GLY A 148 6.47 18.85 -12.53
CA GLY A 148 7.79 18.22 -12.54
C GLY A 148 8.70 18.68 -11.40
N ARG A 149 8.12 19.04 -10.24
CA ARG A 149 8.82 19.62 -9.09
C ARG A 149 9.03 18.68 -7.91
N LEU A 150 8.52 17.47 -8.01
CA LEU A 150 8.67 16.49 -6.91
C LEU A 150 10.13 16.18 -6.59
N GLY A 151 11.00 16.12 -7.60
CA GLY A 151 12.42 15.88 -7.40
C GLY A 151 13.08 16.89 -6.47
N VAL A 152 12.75 18.18 -6.62
CA VAL A 152 13.30 19.24 -5.76
C VAL A 152 12.84 19.08 -4.32
N ILE A 153 11.57 18.76 -4.12
CA ILE A 153 10.99 18.54 -2.79
C ILE A 153 11.55 17.25 -2.17
N GLY A 154 11.65 16.16 -2.95
CA GLY A 154 12.22 14.89 -2.52
C GLY A 154 13.67 15.01 -2.06
N GLN A 155 14.51 15.69 -2.84
CA GLN A 155 15.90 15.96 -2.46
C GLN A 155 16.00 16.83 -1.19
N ARG A 156 15.11 17.79 -1.01
CA ARG A 156 15.04 18.59 0.21
C ARG A 156 14.65 17.74 1.42
N MET A 157 13.70 16.82 1.28
CA MET A 157 13.33 15.88 2.35
C MET A 157 14.49 14.97 2.73
N LEU A 158 15.23 14.44 1.74
CA LEU A 158 16.41 13.59 1.98
C LEU A 158 17.56 14.34 2.68
N GLY A 159 17.69 15.63 2.42
CA GLY A 159 18.72 16.50 3.01
C GLY A 159 18.33 17.18 4.32
N ASN A 160 17.06 17.15 4.73
CA ASN A 160 16.57 17.86 5.91
C ASN A 160 15.45 17.07 6.59
N ILE A 161 15.78 16.42 7.70
CA ILE A 161 14.85 15.56 8.45
C ILE A 161 13.64 16.33 9.01
N ASP A 162 13.80 17.56 9.45
CA ASP A 162 12.70 18.34 10.01
C ASP A 162 11.72 18.75 8.91
N PHE A 163 12.22 19.05 7.71
CA PHE A 163 11.38 19.28 6.56
C PHE A 163 10.64 18.00 6.12
N ALA A 164 11.32 16.85 6.15
CA ALA A 164 10.70 15.56 5.85
C ALA A 164 9.58 15.23 6.86
N ARG A 165 9.85 15.36 8.16
CA ARG A 165 8.86 15.17 9.22
C ARG A 165 7.64 16.08 9.06
N THR A 166 7.86 17.35 8.74
CA THR A 166 6.78 18.31 8.48
C THR A 166 5.96 17.91 7.26
N SER A 167 6.62 17.47 6.17
CA SER A 167 5.95 17.07 4.93
C SER A 167 5.09 15.82 5.11
N PHE A 168 5.48 14.91 6.00
CA PHE A 168 4.76 13.66 6.29
C PHE A 168 3.85 13.75 7.52
N ALA A 169 3.80 14.90 8.20
CA ALA A 169 3.07 15.05 9.47
C ALA A 169 1.58 14.69 9.38
N ALA A 170 0.94 14.93 8.24
CA ALA A 170 -0.47 14.59 8.05
C ALA A 170 -0.74 13.07 8.09
N GLY A 171 0.20 12.25 7.60
CA GLY A 171 0.06 10.80 7.52
C GLY A 171 0.50 10.03 8.77
N PHE A 172 1.23 10.67 9.71
CA PHE A 172 1.76 10.05 10.91
C PHE A 172 1.22 10.69 12.19
N GLU A 173 1.02 9.90 13.22
CA GLU A 173 0.62 10.37 14.55
C GLU A 173 1.81 11.01 15.26
N HIS A 174 2.99 10.44 15.11
CA HIS A 174 4.23 10.84 15.75
C HIS A 174 5.37 11.05 14.74
N PRO A 175 5.26 12.04 13.82
CA PRO A 175 6.28 12.25 12.79
C PRO A 175 7.67 12.56 13.38
N GLU A 176 7.76 13.07 14.62
CA GLU A 176 9.02 13.31 15.31
C GLU A 176 9.81 12.04 15.64
N ARG A 177 9.15 10.87 15.63
CA ARG A 177 9.78 9.56 15.86
C ARG A 177 10.39 8.94 14.61
N LEU A 178 10.06 9.48 13.43
CA LEU A 178 10.64 9.00 12.18
C LEU A 178 12.13 9.38 12.12
N SER A 179 12.96 8.40 11.77
CA SER A 179 14.39 8.58 11.62
C SER A 179 14.78 9.05 10.21
N ALA A 180 15.99 9.55 10.05
CA ALA A 180 16.54 9.83 8.73
C ALA A 180 16.67 8.58 7.88
N GLU A 181 16.82 7.40 8.51
CA GLU A 181 16.88 6.12 7.80
C GLU A 181 15.50 5.72 7.25
N ASP A 182 14.40 5.94 7.99
CA ASP A 182 13.05 5.69 7.48
C ASP A 182 12.82 6.50 6.20
N PHE A 183 13.11 7.80 6.22
CA PHE A 183 12.96 8.66 5.05
C PHE A 183 13.88 8.26 3.90
N ARG A 184 15.14 7.88 4.19
CA ARG A 184 16.05 7.41 3.16
C ARG A 184 15.54 6.15 2.50
N THR A 185 15.10 5.18 3.29
CA THR A 185 14.57 3.90 2.81
C THR A 185 13.36 4.10 1.89
N TRP A 186 12.45 5.02 2.21
CA TRP A 186 11.26 5.25 1.40
C TRP A 186 11.51 6.15 0.20
N LEU A 187 12.26 7.25 0.38
CA LEU A 187 12.34 8.34 -0.60
C LEU A 187 13.54 8.25 -1.54
N GLU A 188 14.67 7.69 -1.10
CA GLU A 188 15.84 7.61 -1.97
C GLU A 188 15.57 6.86 -3.27
N PRO A 189 14.87 5.70 -3.28
CA PRO A 189 14.52 5.02 -4.52
C PRO A 189 13.73 5.88 -5.51
N LEU A 190 12.86 6.76 -5.01
CA LEU A 190 12.01 7.63 -5.84
C LEU A 190 12.76 8.82 -6.42
N PHE A 191 13.71 9.38 -5.66
CA PHE A 191 14.35 10.65 -5.99
C PHE A 191 15.85 10.54 -6.31
N LYS A 192 16.38 9.31 -6.37
CA LYS A 192 17.78 9.01 -6.62
C LYS A 192 18.21 9.38 -8.05
N THR A 193 17.34 9.24 -9.04
CA THR A 193 17.63 9.56 -10.44
C THR A 193 16.50 10.40 -11.06
N PRO A 194 16.80 11.16 -12.12
CA PRO A 194 15.75 11.86 -12.87
C PRO A 194 14.68 10.92 -13.45
N GLU A 195 15.05 9.68 -13.77
CA GLU A 195 14.12 8.67 -14.29
C GLU A 195 13.15 8.19 -13.20
N SER A 196 13.65 7.80 -12.04
CA SER A 196 12.78 7.37 -10.92
C SER A 196 11.86 8.50 -10.48
N THR A 197 12.35 9.75 -10.46
CA THR A 197 11.52 10.92 -10.17
C THR A 197 10.39 11.09 -11.18
N ARG A 198 10.69 11.05 -12.48
CA ARG A 198 9.65 11.11 -13.51
C ARG A 198 8.64 9.98 -13.41
N ASN A 199 9.08 8.79 -13.03
CA ASN A 199 8.18 7.64 -12.88
C ASN A 199 7.19 7.85 -11.73
N VAL A 200 7.63 8.33 -10.56
CA VAL A 200 6.70 8.62 -9.46
C VAL A 200 5.80 9.81 -9.78
N GLU A 201 6.28 10.84 -10.51
CA GLU A 201 5.45 11.94 -11.00
C GLU A 201 4.35 11.41 -11.95
N ARG A 202 4.69 10.53 -12.88
CA ARG A 202 3.72 9.87 -13.78
C ARG A 202 2.70 9.01 -13.03
N PHE A 203 3.12 8.30 -11.99
CA PHE A 203 2.19 7.56 -11.14
C PHE A 203 1.17 8.50 -10.49
N ILE A 204 1.63 9.58 -9.87
CA ILE A 204 0.74 10.54 -9.20
C ILE A 204 -0.19 11.25 -10.19
N THR A 205 0.31 11.64 -11.37
CA THR A 205 -0.51 12.28 -12.41
C THR A 205 -1.46 11.32 -13.13
N SER A 206 -1.32 10.01 -12.92
CA SER A 206 -2.28 9.00 -13.42
C SER A 206 -3.51 8.82 -12.53
N PHE A 207 -3.63 9.55 -11.43
CA PHE A 207 -4.75 9.45 -10.50
C PHE A 207 -6.07 9.84 -11.15
N ASP A 208 -7.03 8.90 -11.16
CA ASP A 208 -8.33 9.06 -11.78
C ASP A 208 -9.37 8.21 -11.03
N ASN A 209 -10.26 8.86 -10.30
CA ASN A 209 -11.29 8.19 -9.50
C ASN A 209 -12.27 7.35 -10.32
N ARG A 210 -12.34 7.53 -11.64
CA ARG A 210 -13.16 6.66 -12.50
C ARG A 210 -12.79 5.19 -12.32
N GLN A 211 -11.54 4.87 -12.00
CA GLN A 211 -11.10 3.48 -11.78
C GLN A 211 -11.67 2.90 -10.48
N THR A 212 -11.62 3.66 -9.38
CA THR A 212 -12.14 3.22 -8.07
C THR A 212 -13.67 3.26 -8.02
N VAL A 213 -14.32 4.16 -8.75
CA VAL A 213 -15.77 4.17 -8.92
C VAL A 213 -16.24 3.01 -9.81
N ALA A 214 -15.56 2.75 -10.93
CA ALA A 214 -15.93 1.70 -11.88
C ALA A 214 -15.83 0.28 -11.27
N VAL A 215 -15.02 0.09 -10.24
CA VAL A 215 -14.88 -1.23 -9.59
C VAL A 215 -16.02 -1.57 -8.63
N GLU A 216 -16.82 -0.59 -8.18
CA GLU A 216 -17.89 -0.80 -7.20
C GLU A 216 -18.84 -1.98 -7.55
N PRO A 217 -19.36 -2.13 -8.79
CA PRO A 217 -20.23 -3.26 -9.10
C PRO A 217 -19.58 -4.64 -8.92
N LEU A 218 -18.26 -4.72 -9.05
CA LEU A 218 -17.49 -5.95 -8.82
C LEU A 218 -17.20 -6.15 -7.32
N LEU A 219 -16.95 -5.08 -6.57
CA LEU A 219 -16.80 -5.13 -5.11
C LEU A 219 -18.07 -5.64 -4.44
N ARG A 220 -19.25 -5.25 -4.93
CA ARG A 220 -20.55 -5.75 -4.48
C ARG A 220 -20.75 -7.26 -4.69
N GLN A 221 -19.86 -7.92 -5.41
CA GLN A 221 -19.84 -9.37 -5.65
C GLN A 221 -18.65 -10.07 -4.99
N LEU A 222 -17.85 -9.34 -4.18
CA LEU A 222 -16.66 -9.90 -3.53
C LEU A 222 -17.06 -10.56 -2.21
N GLU A 223 -17.17 -11.89 -2.21
CA GLU A 223 -17.54 -12.70 -1.05
C GLU A 223 -16.31 -13.10 -0.20
N ALA A 224 -15.10 -12.88 -0.69
CA ALA A 224 -13.89 -13.20 0.05
C ALA A 224 -13.90 -12.52 1.43
N PRO A 225 -13.59 -13.25 2.51
CA PRO A 225 -13.52 -12.67 3.84
C PRO A 225 -12.71 -11.39 3.84
N THR A 226 -13.33 -10.29 4.29
CA THR A 226 -12.70 -8.97 4.26
C THR A 226 -12.68 -8.37 5.67
N LEU A 227 -11.53 -7.82 6.05
CA LEU A 227 -11.31 -7.02 7.26
C LEU A 227 -11.03 -5.58 6.85
N VAL A 228 -11.68 -4.63 7.51
CA VAL A 228 -11.37 -3.20 7.38
C VAL A 228 -10.79 -2.74 8.70
N VAL A 229 -9.58 -2.16 8.70
CA VAL A 229 -8.95 -1.57 9.90
C VAL A 229 -8.69 -0.11 9.61
N TRP A 230 -9.20 0.79 10.44
CA TRP A 230 -9.19 2.21 10.10
C TRP A 230 -8.73 3.09 11.24
N GLY A 231 -7.72 3.92 10.99
CA GLY A 231 -7.29 4.97 11.90
C GLY A 231 -8.26 6.15 11.83
N THR A 232 -8.86 6.51 12.96
CA THR A 232 -9.90 7.55 12.99
C THR A 232 -9.35 8.98 12.96
N GLY A 233 -8.04 9.14 13.17
CA GLY A 233 -7.34 10.43 13.09
C GLY A 233 -6.79 10.77 11.70
N ASP A 234 -7.08 9.94 10.68
CA ASP A 234 -6.64 10.18 9.32
C ASP A 234 -7.38 11.37 8.69
N VAL A 235 -6.60 12.28 8.10
CA VAL A 235 -7.12 13.47 7.45
C VAL A 235 -7.38 13.28 5.94
N PHE A 236 -6.84 12.21 5.33
CA PHE A 236 -7.02 11.89 3.91
C PHE A 236 -8.22 10.98 3.68
N PHE A 237 -8.40 9.99 4.54
CA PHE A 237 -9.41 8.96 4.42
C PHE A 237 -10.33 8.94 5.65
N PRO A 238 -11.36 9.81 5.70
CA PRO A 238 -12.33 9.81 6.80
C PRO A 238 -12.96 8.44 7.04
N VAL A 239 -13.25 8.10 8.31
CA VAL A 239 -13.76 6.79 8.73
C VAL A 239 -15.06 6.36 8.04
N LYS A 240 -15.84 7.30 7.48
CA LYS A 240 -17.02 6.98 6.66
C LYS A 240 -16.71 5.99 5.53
N TRP A 241 -15.47 6.01 5.01
CA TRP A 241 -15.05 5.12 3.93
C TRP A 241 -14.82 3.68 4.39
N ALA A 242 -14.43 3.48 5.65
CA ALA A 242 -14.41 2.14 6.24
C ALA A 242 -15.80 1.50 6.26
N TYR A 243 -16.81 2.30 6.61
CA TYR A 243 -18.20 1.83 6.61
C TYR A 243 -18.76 1.67 5.22
N TRP A 244 -18.39 2.55 4.27
CA TRP A 244 -18.75 2.37 2.86
C TRP A 244 -18.21 1.03 2.31
N LEU A 245 -16.95 0.70 2.60
CA LEU A 245 -16.35 -0.58 2.21
C LEU A 245 -17.09 -1.76 2.83
N ARG A 246 -17.44 -1.68 4.13
CA ARG A 246 -18.26 -2.69 4.81
C ARG A 246 -19.60 -2.91 4.11
N ASP A 247 -20.28 -1.85 3.76
CA ASP A 247 -21.62 -1.92 3.17
C ASP A 247 -21.60 -2.31 1.68
N THR A 248 -20.44 -2.14 1.03
CA THR A 248 -20.23 -2.45 -0.38
C THR A 248 -19.70 -3.86 -0.60
N ILE A 249 -18.82 -4.37 0.26
CA ILE A 249 -18.18 -5.68 0.10
C ILE A 249 -18.91 -6.73 0.95
N PRO A 250 -19.70 -7.65 0.35
CA PRO A 250 -20.47 -8.66 1.11
C PRO A 250 -19.60 -9.56 2.00
N GLY A 251 -18.35 -9.79 1.59
CA GLY A 251 -17.39 -10.58 2.35
C GLY A 251 -16.89 -9.91 3.63
N THR A 252 -17.23 -8.64 3.90
CA THR A 252 -16.71 -7.92 5.08
C THR A 252 -17.22 -8.54 6.37
N ARG A 253 -16.27 -8.96 7.21
CA ARG A 253 -16.51 -9.62 8.50
C ARG A 253 -16.46 -8.65 9.67
N ASN A 254 -15.61 -7.64 9.60
CA ASN A 254 -15.43 -6.68 10.68
C ASN A 254 -14.86 -5.35 10.19
N VAL A 255 -15.17 -4.29 10.92
CA VAL A 255 -14.51 -2.99 10.87
C VAL A 255 -13.90 -2.74 12.23
N VAL A 256 -12.59 -2.52 12.26
CA VAL A 256 -11.82 -2.22 13.48
C VAL A 256 -11.35 -0.78 13.39
N GLU A 257 -11.82 0.06 14.30
CA GLU A 257 -11.36 1.44 14.42
C GLU A 257 -10.16 1.51 15.39
N LEU A 258 -9.11 2.20 14.96
CA LEU A 258 -7.96 2.54 15.79
C LEU A 258 -8.04 4.02 16.13
N GLU A 259 -8.50 4.33 17.33
CA GLU A 259 -8.74 5.71 17.77
C GLU A 259 -7.47 6.57 17.66
N GLY A 260 -7.58 7.70 16.96
CA GLY A 260 -6.53 8.68 16.76
C GLY A 260 -5.41 8.25 15.81
N ALA A 261 -5.37 6.98 15.37
CA ALA A 261 -4.37 6.51 14.41
C ALA A 261 -4.53 7.23 13.06
N ARG A 262 -3.41 7.49 12.38
CA ARG A 262 -3.38 8.16 11.08
C ARG A 262 -3.04 7.18 9.95
N LEU A 263 -2.92 7.69 8.73
CA LEU A 263 -2.76 6.92 7.49
C LEU A 263 -1.71 5.80 7.60
N PHE A 264 -0.52 6.12 8.07
CA PHE A 264 0.58 5.16 8.12
C PHE A 264 0.70 4.43 9.47
N PHE A 265 -0.43 4.22 10.15
CA PHE A 265 -0.47 3.42 11.38
C PHE A 265 0.08 1.99 11.23
N PRO A 266 0.11 1.35 10.06
CA PRO A 266 0.81 0.06 9.93
C PRO A 266 2.27 0.11 10.40
N HIS A 267 2.95 1.26 10.22
CA HIS A 267 4.31 1.49 10.71
C HIS A 267 4.34 1.89 12.20
N GLU A 268 3.38 2.70 12.66
CA GLU A 268 3.39 3.28 14.01
C GLU A 268 2.74 2.38 15.06
N ARG A 269 1.68 1.66 14.69
CA ARG A 269 0.89 0.78 15.56
C ARG A 269 0.83 -0.68 15.06
N PRO A 270 1.98 -1.29 14.68
CA PRO A 270 2.01 -2.62 14.08
C PRO A 270 1.44 -3.69 15.02
N ASP A 271 1.53 -3.52 16.34
CA ASP A 271 0.99 -4.48 17.30
C ASP A 271 -0.53 -4.54 17.25
N GLN A 272 -1.20 -3.39 17.15
CA GLN A 272 -2.67 -3.33 17.07
C GLN A 272 -3.18 -3.94 15.76
N LEU A 273 -2.53 -3.61 14.64
CA LEU A 273 -2.88 -4.20 13.35
C LEU A 273 -2.59 -5.72 13.32
N ALA A 274 -1.49 -6.15 13.92
CA ALA A 274 -1.16 -7.58 14.01
C ALA A 274 -2.19 -8.37 14.83
N VAL A 275 -2.72 -7.81 15.91
CA VAL A 275 -3.81 -8.43 16.69
C VAL A 275 -5.05 -8.58 15.80
N ALA A 276 -5.49 -7.51 15.15
CA ALA A 276 -6.67 -7.54 14.27
C ALA A 276 -6.52 -8.59 13.14
N LEU A 277 -5.34 -8.65 12.50
CA LEU A 277 -5.06 -9.62 11.44
C LEU A 277 -5.02 -11.06 11.96
N ARG A 278 -4.37 -11.31 13.11
CA ARG A 278 -4.30 -12.66 13.69
C ARG A 278 -5.68 -13.19 14.07
N ASP A 279 -6.50 -12.35 14.68
CA ASP A 279 -7.86 -12.75 15.09
C ASP A 279 -8.72 -13.00 13.85
N PHE A 280 -8.63 -12.14 12.84
CA PHE A 280 -9.32 -12.34 11.58
C PHE A 280 -8.89 -13.63 10.87
N TRP A 281 -7.60 -13.88 10.73
CA TRP A 281 -7.08 -15.05 10.03
C TRP A 281 -7.32 -16.39 10.76
N ARG A 282 -7.66 -16.36 12.05
CA ARG A 282 -8.09 -17.57 12.79
C ARG A 282 -9.53 -17.97 12.52
N LEU A 283 -10.32 -17.04 11.98
CA LEU A 283 -11.74 -17.23 11.72
C LEU A 283 -12.04 -17.71 10.28
N ILE A 284 -11.02 -17.74 9.40
CA ILE A 284 -11.15 -18.06 7.97
C ILE A 284 -10.28 -19.25 7.55
#